data_80efd4feff66ff3ace575d5b851f90a0
#
_entry.id   80efd4feff66ff3ace575d5b851f90a0
#
_cell.length_a   1.000
_cell.length_b   1.000
_cell.length_c   1.000
_cell.angle_alpha   90.00
_cell.angle_beta   90.00
_cell.angle_gamma   90.00
#
_symmetry.space_group_name_H-M   'P 1'
#
loop_
_entity.id
_entity.type
_entity.pdbx_description
1 polymer ?
#
loop_
_entity_poly.entity_id
_entity_poly.type
_entity_poly.pdbx_seq_one_letter_code
_entity_poly.pdbx_strand_id
1 'polypeptide(L)'
;NQDIDKFCMIGISKNKVVALFSNTMNSCESNGIKLGDVESKVKSEHKLLDYRRIKNTRYILNEKYYNLIKTKSSYITVFYDSFEDNKVVGIQIIGKKTEENMAEIYTSDESVTTSFENINRYLINEERSRRGLNMLSYDENATLCARAHSKDMRDQDYFSHTNLKNQSPFDRMIQYGINYQGAAENIAAGQTSAIFAHYALMNSEGHRVNILGNYRYIGVGVVFGGSSSMYLTQNFYR
;
A
#
# COMPACT_ATOMS: atom_id res chain seq x y z
N ASN A 1 2.79 10.95 20.61
CA ASN A 1 3.52 9.70 20.39
C ASN A 1 2.51 8.64 19.98
N GLN A 2 2.36 8.38 18.67
CA GLN A 2 1.70 7.17 18.23
C GLN A 2 2.70 6.04 18.42
N ASP A 3 2.30 5.03 19.20
CA ASP A 3 3.08 3.82 19.44
C ASP A 3 3.01 2.97 18.16
N ILE A 4 3.92 3.28 17.21
CA ILE A 4 3.97 2.64 15.88
C ILE A 4 4.29 1.16 16.01
N ASP A 5 4.89 0.75 17.12
CA ASP A 5 5.21 -0.65 17.41
C ASP A 5 3.98 -1.54 17.66
N LYS A 6 2.76 -1.00 17.55
CA LYS A 6 1.49 -1.71 17.76
C LYS A 6 0.44 -1.38 16.69
N PHE A 7 0.88 -1.25 15.44
CA PHE A 7 -0.04 -0.94 14.35
C PHE A 7 -0.98 -2.11 14.04
N CYS A 8 -2.28 -1.88 14.18
CA CYS A 8 -3.32 -2.84 13.80
C CYS A 8 -4.49 -2.07 13.16
N MET A 9 -4.94 -2.55 12.02
CA MET A 9 -6.16 -2.05 11.37
C MET A 9 -7.29 -3.04 11.59
N ILE A 10 -8.46 -2.54 11.95
CA ILE A 10 -9.68 -3.33 12.18
C ILE A 10 -10.75 -2.88 11.20
N GLY A 11 -11.20 -3.81 10.35
CA GLY A 11 -12.37 -3.59 9.49
C GLY A 11 -13.66 -3.92 10.24
N ILE A 12 -14.60 -2.97 10.29
CA ILE A 12 -15.89 -3.13 10.95
C ILE A 12 -17.01 -2.99 9.92
N SER A 13 -17.94 -3.93 9.95
CA SER A 13 -19.19 -3.87 9.17
C SER A 13 -20.35 -4.31 10.04
N LYS A 14 -21.45 -3.53 10.07
CA LYS A 14 -22.65 -3.83 10.88
C LYS A 14 -22.31 -4.17 12.34
N ASN A 15 -21.46 -3.35 12.96
CA ASN A 15 -20.95 -3.49 14.35
C ASN A 15 -20.23 -4.83 14.63
N LYS A 16 -19.65 -5.46 13.61
CA LYS A 16 -18.86 -6.69 13.75
C LYS A 16 -17.48 -6.49 13.12
N VAL A 17 -16.45 -7.04 13.75
CA VAL A 17 -15.12 -7.13 13.16
C VAL A 17 -15.19 -8.12 11.99
N VAL A 18 -14.83 -7.66 10.80
CA VAL A 18 -14.87 -8.45 9.55
C VAL A 18 -13.52 -8.55 8.87
N ALA A 19 -12.56 -7.71 9.26
CA ALA A 19 -11.19 -7.76 8.76
C ALA A 19 -10.19 -7.29 9.82
N LEU A 20 -8.96 -7.76 9.71
CA LEU A 20 -7.82 -7.36 10.50
C LEU A 20 -6.61 -7.25 9.58
N PHE A 21 -5.72 -6.30 9.86
CA PHE A 21 -4.38 -6.25 9.30
C PHE A 21 -3.39 -5.83 10.38
N SER A 22 -2.25 -6.48 10.42
CA SER A 22 -1.11 -6.05 11.24
C SER A 22 0.20 -6.40 10.57
N ASN A 23 1.20 -5.55 10.79
CA ASN A 23 2.59 -5.74 10.42
C ASN A 23 3.53 -5.53 11.63
N THR A 24 2.98 -5.58 12.84
CA THR A 24 3.71 -5.42 14.10
C THR A 24 4.30 -6.74 14.58
N MET A 25 5.62 -6.80 14.75
CA MET A 25 6.34 -7.97 15.26
C MET A 25 5.82 -8.40 16.64
N ASN A 26 5.82 -9.72 16.88
CA ASN A 26 5.41 -10.37 18.14
C ASN A 26 3.93 -10.26 18.55
N SER A 27 3.10 -9.59 17.77
CA SER A 27 1.67 -9.39 18.10
C SER A 27 0.71 -9.92 17.04
N CYS A 28 1.20 -10.42 15.93
CA CYS A 28 0.36 -10.96 14.87
C CYS A 28 0.74 -12.41 14.54
N GLU A 29 -0.18 -13.31 14.90
CA GLU A 29 -0.16 -14.70 14.47
C GLU A 29 -1.53 -15.08 13.95
N SER A 30 -1.57 -15.79 12.84
CA SER A 30 -2.81 -16.37 12.32
C SER A 30 -2.56 -17.72 11.67
N ASN A 31 -3.27 -18.73 12.13
CA ASN A 31 -3.23 -20.06 11.54
C ASN A 31 -1.82 -20.68 11.51
N GLY A 32 -0.98 -20.41 12.54
CA GLY A 32 0.41 -20.87 12.61
C GLY A 32 1.41 -19.98 11.84
N ILE A 33 0.95 -18.94 11.15
CA ILE A 33 1.80 -18.00 10.42
C ILE A 33 2.13 -16.82 11.32
N LYS A 34 3.41 -16.50 11.44
CA LYS A 34 3.94 -15.38 12.23
C LYS A 34 4.72 -14.41 11.35
N LEU A 35 4.77 -13.15 11.76
CA LEU A 35 5.71 -12.20 11.17
C LEU A 35 7.14 -12.69 11.40
N GLY A 36 7.96 -12.55 10.35
CA GLY A 36 9.33 -13.09 10.33
C GLY A 36 9.45 -14.54 9.84
N ASP A 37 8.36 -15.31 9.71
CA ASP A 37 8.39 -16.61 9.05
C ASP A 37 8.84 -16.43 7.58
N VAL A 38 9.57 -17.42 7.06
CA VAL A 38 9.97 -17.40 5.64
C VAL A 38 8.86 -17.95 4.75
N GLU A 39 8.76 -17.43 3.53
CA GLU A 39 7.74 -17.83 2.55
C GLU A 39 7.70 -19.36 2.32
N SER A 40 8.86 -20.03 2.30
CA SER A 40 8.95 -21.49 2.10
C SER A 40 8.22 -22.27 3.19
N LYS A 41 8.26 -21.81 4.46
CA LYS A 41 7.49 -22.41 5.57
C LYS A 41 5.98 -22.25 5.30
N VAL A 42 5.53 -21.05 4.94
CA VAL A 42 4.11 -20.80 4.65
C VAL A 42 3.62 -21.69 3.50
N LYS A 43 4.42 -21.82 2.43
CA LYS A 43 4.12 -22.69 1.27
C LYS A 43 4.06 -24.18 1.63
N SER A 44 4.88 -24.63 2.58
CA SER A 44 4.90 -26.05 3.00
C SER A 44 3.74 -26.41 3.92
N GLU A 45 3.24 -25.46 4.72
CA GLU A 45 2.22 -25.72 5.74
C GLU A 45 0.80 -25.38 5.26
N HIS A 46 0.65 -24.59 4.16
CA HIS A 46 -0.64 -24.07 3.72
C HIS A 46 -0.88 -24.28 2.23
N LYS A 47 -2.15 -24.56 1.89
CA LYS A 47 -2.60 -24.58 0.50
C LYS A 47 -2.82 -23.14 0.05
N LEU A 48 -1.99 -22.69 -0.87
CA LEU A 48 -2.11 -21.37 -1.47
C LEU A 48 -3.17 -21.36 -2.58
N LEU A 49 -3.80 -20.21 -2.78
CA LEU A 49 -4.66 -19.95 -3.91
C LEU A 49 -3.87 -19.26 -5.03
N ASP A 50 -4.13 -19.65 -6.26
CA ASP A 50 -3.60 -19.05 -7.48
C ASP A 50 -4.53 -17.98 -8.07
N TYR A 51 -5.70 -17.80 -7.46
CA TYR A 51 -6.66 -16.77 -7.84
C TYR A 51 -7.47 -16.27 -6.64
N ARG A 52 -7.93 -15.02 -6.75
CA ARG A 52 -8.95 -14.42 -5.89
C ARG A 52 -10.29 -14.43 -6.61
N ARG A 53 -11.35 -14.79 -5.92
CA ARG A 53 -12.70 -14.77 -6.50
C ARG A 53 -13.51 -13.65 -5.85
N ILE A 54 -13.97 -12.70 -6.66
CA ILE A 54 -14.90 -11.65 -6.24
C ILE A 54 -16.15 -11.82 -7.10
N LYS A 55 -17.29 -12.12 -6.48
CA LYS A 55 -18.52 -12.49 -7.19
C LYS A 55 -18.26 -13.61 -8.21
N ASN A 56 -18.49 -13.36 -9.48
CA ASN A 56 -18.30 -14.31 -10.57
C ASN A 56 -16.96 -14.19 -11.31
N THR A 57 -16.11 -13.20 -10.93
CA THR A 57 -14.84 -12.94 -11.58
C THR A 57 -13.70 -13.60 -10.83
N ARG A 58 -12.79 -14.25 -11.56
CA ARG A 58 -11.51 -14.76 -11.08
C ARG A 58 -10.42 -13.77 -11.42
N TYR A 59 -9.68 -13.34 -10.41
CA TYR A 59 -8.48 -12.52 -10.53
C TYR A 59 -7.26 -13.40 -10.27
N ILE A 60 -6.47 -13.66 -11.29
CA ILE A 60 -5.24 -14.48 -11.17
C ILE A 60 -4.23 -13.71 -10.30
N LEU A 61 -3.60 -14.42 -9.37
CA LEU A 61 -2.61 -13.87 -8.46
C LEU A 61 -1.21 -14.17 -9.01
N ASN A 62 -0.60 -13.19 -9.67
CA ASN A 62 0.73 -13.33 -10.28
C ASN A 62 1.83 -12.59 -9.51
N GLU A 63 1.46 -11.90 -8.42
CA GLU A 63 2.38 -11.10 -7.64
C GLU A 63 3.22 -11.97 -6.69
N LYS A 64 4.52 -11.65 -6.59
CA LYS A 64 5.46 -12.40 -5.76
C LYS A 64 5.53 -11.92 -4.31
N TYR A 65 4.96 -10.74 -4.02
CA TYR A 65 5.07 -10.12 -2.70
C TYR A 65 3.93 -10.50 -1.74
N TYR A 66 3.02 -11.41 -2.13
CA TYR A 66 2.03 -11.97 -1.21
C TYR A 66 1.51 -13.33 -1.66
N ASN A 67 0.97 -14.08 -0.70
CA ASN A 67 0.18 -15.27 -0.96
C ASN A 67 -1.21 -15.14 -0.32
N LEU A 68 -2.19 -15.83 -0.90
CA LEU A 68 -3.56 -15.90 -0.41
C LEU A 68 -3.90 -17.31 0.05
N ILE A 69 -4.43 -17.43 1.26
CA ILE A 69 -4.85 -18.69 1.88
C ILE A 69 -6.34 -18.61 2.20
N LYS A 70 -7.09 -19.66 1.89
CA LYS A 70 -8.50 -19.77 2.26
C LYS A 70 -8.66 -20.73 3.42
N THR A 71 -9.29 -20.27 4.50
CA THR A 71 -9.70 -21.10 5.64
C THR A 71 -11.20 -21.42 5.60
N LYS A 72 -11.73 -22.07 6.64
CA LYS A 72 -13.17 -22.30 6.77
C LYS A 72 -13.98 -21.00 6.90
N SER A 73 -13.41 -20.00 7.61
CA SER A 73 -14.09 -18.76 8.01
C SER A 73 -13.54 -17.47 7.39
N SER A 74 -12.34 -17.49 6.83
CA SER A 74 -11.64 -16.29 6.35
C SER A 74 -10.74 -16.55 5.16
N TYR A 75 -10.28 -15.45 4.55
CA TYR A 75 -9.12 -15.41 3.67
C TYR A 75 -7.98 -14.71 4.41
N ILE A 76 -6.78 -15.25 4.30
CA ILE A 76 -5.57 -14.70 4.89
C ILE A 76 -4.64 -14.32 3.75
N THR A 77 -4.29 -13.04 3.65
CA THR A 77 -3.23 -12.55 2.77
C THR A 77 -1.96 -12.39 3.59
N VAL A 78 -0.89 -13.04 3.16
CA VAL A 78 0.43 -12.98 3.80
C VAL A 78 1.35 -12.19 2.89
N PHE A 79 1.87 -11.06 3.37
CA PHE A 79 2.78 -10.18 2.63
C PHE A 79 4.22 -10.48 2.98
N TYR A 80 5.09 -10.43 1.98
CA TYR A 80 6.53 -10.73 2.08
C TYR A 80 7.39 -9.53 1.72
N ASP A 81 8.59 -9.51 2.27
CA ASP A 81 9.67 -8.60 1.85
C ASP A 81 10.72 -9.41 1.07
N SER A 82 10.76 -9.23 -0.26
CA SER A 82 11.69 -9.95 -1.13
C SER A 82 13.16 -9.55 -0.94
N PHE A 83 13.41 -8.42 -0.28
CA PHE A 83 14.75 -7.94 0.06
C PHE A 83 15.21 -8.41 1.45
N GLU A 84 14.34 -9.08 2.20
CA GLU A 84 14.61 -9.64 3.52
C GLU A 84 14.26 -11.15 3.54
N ASP A 85 14.85 -11.93 2.66
CA ASP A 85 14.70 -13.39 2.55
C ASP A 85 13.24 -13.87 2.38
N ASN A 86 12.38 -13.07 1.74
CA ASN A 86 10.95 -13.33 1.63
C ASN A 86 10.30 -13.61 3.00
N LYS A 87 10.66 -12.85 4.02
CA LYS A 87 10.03 -12.95 5.33
C LYS A 87 8.63 -12.33 5.31
N VAL A 88 7.75 -12.92 6.09
CA VAL A 88 6.42 -12.40 6.35
C VAL A 88 6.54 -11.07 7.09
N VAL A 89 6.04 -10.00 6.48
CA VAL A 89 6.10 -8.62 6.99
C VAL A 89 4.72 -8.01 7.23
N GLY A 90 3.65 -8.72 6.87
CA GLY A 90 2.28 -8.29 7.13
C GLY A 90 1.30 -9.42 6.94
N ILE A 91 0.23 -9.43 7.74
CA ILE A 91 -0.85 -10.40 7.66
C ILE A 91 -2.17 -9.65 7.63
N GLN A 92 -2.98 -9.92 6.60
CA GLN A 92 -4.36 -9.44 6.49
C GLN A 92 -5.30 -10.62 6.57
N ILE A 93 -6.35 -10.49 7.38
CA ILE A 93 -7.40 -11.48 7.53
C ILE A 93 -8.73 -10.82 7.17
N ILE A 94 -9.48 -11.40 6.24
CA ILE A 94 -10.81 -10.91 5.87
C ILE A 94 -11.79 -12.08 6.03
N GLY A 95 -12.89 -11.85 6.76
CA GLY A 95 -13.94 -12.84 6.94
C GLY A 95 -14.49 -13.31 5.58
N LYS A 96 -14.69 -14.63 5.44
CA LYS A 96 -15.06 -15.25 4.16
C LYS A 96 -16.27 -14.58 3.49
N LYS A 97 -17.34 -14.32 4.25
CA LYS A 97 -18.53 -13.66 3.70
C LYS A 97 -18.24 -12.24 3.23
N THR A 98 -17.37 -11.52 3.92
CA THR A 98 -16.96 -10.16 3.54
C THR A 98 -16.17 -10.19 2.24
N GLU A 99 -15.18 -11.05 2.15
CA GLU A 99 -14.34 -11.21 0.96
C GLU A 99 -15.15 -11.62 -0.27
N GLU A 100 -16.00 -12.65 -0.14
CA GLU A 100 -16.79 -13.19 -1.25
C GLU A 100 -17.92 -12.26 -1.71
N ASN A 101 -18.35 -11.31 -0.86
CA ASN A 101 -19.38 -10.31 -1.18
C ASN A 101 -18.81 -8.90 -1.40
N MET A 102 -17.48 -8.74 -1.48
CA MET A 102 -16.93 -7.45 -1.83
C MET A 102 -17.54 -6.96 -3.16
N ALA A 103 -18.10 -5.76 -3.09
CA ALA A 103 -18.57 -5.04 -4.26
C ALA A 103 -17.38 -4.42 -5.00
N GLU A 104 -17.62 -3.40 -5.80
CA GLU A 104 -16.55 -2.64 -6.43
C GLU A 104 -15.55 -2.15 -5.38
N ILE A 105 -14.27 -2.30 -5.70
CA ILE A 105 -13.16 -2.04 -4.78
C ILE A 105 -12.91 -0.53 -4.66
N TYR A 106 -13.37 0.25 -5.65
CA TYR A 106 -13.08 1.68 -5.75
C TYR A 106 -14.35 2.51 -5.69
N THR A 107 -14.29 3.59 -4.95
CA THR A 107 -15.34 4.60 -4.87
C THR A 107 -14.71 5.98 -5.10
N SER A 108 -15.49 6.91 -5.63
CA SER A 108 -15.10 8.32 -5.76
C SER A 108 -15.29 9.14 -4.48
N ASP A 109 -15.60 8.51 -3.35
CA ASP A 109 -15.79 9.17 -2.07
C ASP A 109 -14.45 9.73 -1.56
N GLU A 110 -14.43 11.02 -1.27
CA GLU A 110 -13.23 11.74 -0.78
C GLU A 110 -12.73 11.19 0.55
N SER A 111 -13.63 10.70 1.40
CA SER A 111 -13.27 10.09 2.67
C SER A 111 -12.45 8.81 2.48
N VAL A 112 -12.76 8.03 1.46
CA VAL A 112 -12.00 6.83 1.09
C VAL A 112 -10.65 7.20 0.50
N THR A 113 -10.59 8.22 -0.35
CA THR A 113 -9.34 8.77 -0.90
C THR A 113 -8.39 9.19 0.22
N THR A 114 -8.85 10.03 1.13
CA THR A 114 -8.08 10.50 2.28
C THR A 114 -7.65 9.35 3.20
N SER A 115 -8.53 8.37 3.41
CA SER A 115 -8.19 7.18 4.21
C SER A 115 -7.10 6.35 3.55
N PHE A 116 -7.15 6.17 2.22
CA PHE A 116 -6.15 5.43 1.47
C PHE A 116 -4.76 6.10 1.55
N GLU A 117 -4.72 7.43 1.39
CA GLU A 117 -3.50 8.24 1.53
C GLU A 117 -2.92 8.14 2.94
N ASN A 118 -3.77 8.26 3.96
CA ASN A 118 -3.35 8.16 5.36
C ASN A 118 -2.80 6.77 5.69
N ILE A 119 -3.48 5.70 5.28
CA ILE A 119 -3.01 4.33 5.49
C ILE A 119 -1.64 4.14 4.82
N ASN A 120 -1.48 4.59 3.58
CA ASN A 120 -0.22 4.45 2.86
C ASN A 120 0.91 5.19 3.58
N ARG A 121 0.68 6.41 4.05
CA ARG A 121 1.64 7.20 4.84
C ARG A 121 1.99 6.52 6.18
N TYR A 122 1.00 5.94 6.88
CA TYR A 122 1.26 5.21 8.12
C TYR A 122 2.12 3.98 7.89
N LEU A 123 1.86 3.20 6.84
CA LEU A 123 2.65 2.03 6.50
C LEU A 123 4.10 2.40 6.15
N ILE A 124 4.31 3.51 5.42
CA ILE A 124 5.65 4.03 5.13
C ILE A 124 6.39 4.38 6.42
N ASN A 125 5.75 5.11 7.34
CA ASN A 125 6.39 5.53 8.58
C ASN A 125 6.63 4.36 9.55
N GLU A 126 5.76 3.37 9.57
CA GLU A 126 5.98 2.13 10.31
C GLU A 126 7.22 1.38 9.76
N GLU A 127 7.30 1.23 8.43
CA GLU A 127 8.41 0.58 7.76
C GLU A 127 9.75 1.28 8.04
N ARG A 128 9.75 2.61 8.07
CA ARG A 128 10.91 3.43 8.42
C ARG A 128 11.29 3.29 9.88
N SER A 129 10.30 3.40 10.79
CA SER A 129 10.52 3.25 12.24
C SER A 129 11.13 1.89 12.60
N ARG A 130 10.60 0.81 12.02
CA ARG A 130 11.09 -0.56 12.23
C ARG A 130 12.58 -0.72 11.82
N ARG A 131 13.06 0.12 10.90
CA ARG A 131 14.47 0.15 10.44
C ARG A 131 15.31 1.23 11.13
N GLY A 132 14.78 1.87 12.18
CA GLY A 132 15.49 2.94 12.91
C GLY A 132 15.65 4.23 12.10
N LEU A 133 14.87 4.43 11.04
CA LEU A 133 14.86 5.64 10.24
C LEU A 133 13.89 6.67 10.82
N ASN A 134 14.20 7.95 10.65
CA ASN A 134 13.29 9.03 11.02
C ASN A 134 11.98 8.93 10.22
N MET A 135 10.84 9.08 10.93
CA MET A 135 9.55 9.21 10.29
C MET A 135 9.46 10.46 9.44
N LEU A 136 8.71 10.37 8.34
CA LEU A 136 8.43 11.50 7.45
C LEU A 136 7.26 12.31 8.00
N SER A 137 7.42 13.63 8.01
CA SER A 137 6.34 14.56 8.32
C SER A 137 5.42 14.71 7.11
N TYR A 138 4.10 14.78 7.38
CA TYR A 138 3.12 15.10 6.34
C TYR A 138 3.30 16.53 5.85
N ASP A 139 3.17 16.71 4.54
CA ASP A 139 3.16 18.01 3.89
C ASP A 139 1.96 18.13 2.94
N GLU A 140 1.17 19.19 3.14
CA GLU A 140 -0.06 19.43 2.37
C GLU A 140 0.26 19.78 0.91
N ASN A 141 1.27 20.63 0.65
CA ASN A 141 1.64 21.01 -0.71
C ASN A 141 2.15 19.82 -1.51
N ALA A 142 2.93 18.93 -0.87
CA ALA A 142 3.37 17.69 -1.50
C ALA A 142 2.20 16.75 -1.78
N THR A 143 1.19 16.71 -0.91
CA THR A 143 -0.04 15.92 -1.12
C THR A 143 -0.87 16.48 -2.28
N LEU A 144 -1.07 17.80 -2.33
CA LEU A 144 -1.77 18.44 -3.44
C LEU A 144 -1.05 18.23 -4.79
N CYS A 145 0.27 18.34 -4.80
CA CYS A 145 1.11 18.02 -5.97
C CYS A 145 0.92 16.55 -6.40
N ALA A 146 0.98 15.62 -5.46
CA ALA A 146 0.80 14.19 -5.72
C ALA A 146 -0.61 13.85 -6.24
N ARG A 147 -1.67 14.41 -5.64
CA ARG A 147 -3.06 14.25 -6.11
C ARG A 147 -3.24 14.81 -7.53
N ALA A 148 -2.65 15.97 -7.82
CA ALA A 148 -2.73 16.57 -9.14
C ALA A 148 -2.08 15.67 -10.20
N HIS A 149 -0.93 15.07 -9.91
CA HIS A 149 -0.27 14.14 -10.84
C HIS A 149 -1.04 12.83 -11.00
N SER A 150 -1.54 12.24 -9.92
CA SER A 150 -2.40 11.06 -9.99
C SER A 150 -3.68 11.33 -10.81
N LYS A 151 -4.25 12.53 -10.66
CA LYS A 151 -5.41 12.97 -11.44
C LYS A 151 -5.06 13.15 -12.92
N ASP A 152 -3.92 13.76 -13.22
CA ASP A 152 -3.45 13.98 -14.59
C ASP A 152 -3.20 12.64 -15.31
N MET A 153 -2.53 11.68 -14.65
CA MET A 153 -2.35 10.32 -15.19
C MET A 153 -3.69 9.63 -15.48
N ARG A 154 -4.68 9.74 -14.58
CA ARG A 154 -6.01 9.16 -14.77
C ARG A 154 -6.75 9.81 -15.94
N ASP A 155 -6.79 11.14 -15.97
CA ASP A 155 -7.64 11.91 -16.89
C ASP A 155 -7.08 11.92 -18.33
N GLN A 156 -5.75 11.79 -18.48
CA GLN A 156 -5.05 11.77 -19.76
C GLN A 156 -4.67 10.33 -20.20
N ASP A 157 -5.04 9.32 -19.42
CA ASP A 157 -4.80 7.91 -19.68
C ASP A 157 -3.32 7.57 -19.98
N TYR A 158 -2.42 7.98 -19.09
CA TYR A 158 -1.01 7.62 -19.14
C TYR A 158 -0.47 7.21 -17.76
N PHE A 159 0.70 6.57 -17.73
CA PHE A 159 1.40 6.20 -16.50
C PHE A 159 2.89 6.49 -16.66
N SER A 160 3.34 7.62 -16.13
CA SER A 160 4.73 8.09 -16.24
C SER A 160 5.04 9.15 -15.17
N HIS A 161 6.29 9.22 -14.73
CA HIS A 161 6.79 10.30 -13.89
C HIS A 161 6.76 11.67 -14.58
N THR A 162 7.05 11.71 -15.87
CA THR A 162 6.97 12.94 -16.67
C THR A 162 5.57 13.07 -17.27
N ASN A 163 4.92 14.21 -17.05
CA ASN A 163 3.58 14.44 -17.58
C ASN A 163 3.59 14.80 -19.07
N LEU A 164 2.42 14.87 -19.70
CA LEU A 164 2.30 15.18 -21.14
C LEU A 164 2.70 16.62 -21.51
N LYS A 165 2.97 17.47 -20.52
CA LYS A 165 3.56 18.81 -20.71
C LYS A 165 5.08 18.81 -20.53
N ASN A 166 5.72 17.62 -20.51
CA ASN A 166 7.16 17.45 -20.25
C ASN A 166 7.64 17.96 -18.89
N GLN A 167 6.76 18.03 -17.90
CA GLN A 167 7.13 18.41 -16.55
C GLN A 167 7.54 17.17 -15.76
N SER A 168 8.74 17.19 -15.19
CA SER A 168 9.23 16.20 -14.24
C SER A 168 8.51 16.33 -12.88
N PRO A 169 8.63 15.33 -11.98
CA PRO A 169 8.16 15.45 -10.60
C PRO A 169 8.70 16.69 -9.90
N PHE A 170 9.95 17.03 -10.17
CA PHE A 170 10.68 18.14 -9.56
C PHE A 170 10.12 19.50 -10.02
N ASP A 171 9.78 19.64 -11.30
CA ASP A 171 9.13 20.84 -11.83
C ASP A 171 7.75 21.04 -11.18
N ARG A 172 7.00 19.95 -11.02
CA ARG A 172 5.68 20.00 -10.37
C ARG A 172 5.80 20.39 -8.89
N MET A 173 6.76 19.81 -8.15
CA MET A 173 6.98 20.16 -6.74
C MET A 173 7.30 21.64 -6.56
N ILE A 174 8.15 22.23 -7.42
CA ILE A 174 8.46 23.67 -7.40
C ILE A 174 7.20 24.51 -7.64
N GLN A 175 6.33 24.11 -8.59
CA GLN A 175 5.07 24.81 -8.87
C GLN A 175 4.11 24.80 -7.68
N TYR A 176 4.20 23.78 -6.81
CA TYR A 176 3.44 23.70 -5.57
C TYR A 176 4.15 24.36 -4.37
N GLY A 177 5.20 25.15 -4.62
CA GLY A 177 5.92 25.91 -3.60
C GLY A 177 6.85 25.05 -2.72
N ILE A 178 7.19 23.84 -3.17
CA ILE A 178 8.09 22.95 -2.43
C ILE A 178 9.55 23.29 -2.79
N ASN A 179 10.28 23.86 -1.85
CA ASN A 179 11.72 24.06 -1.97
C ASN A 179 12.43 22.87 -1.34
N TYR A 180 13.32 22.22 -2.08
CA TYR A 180 13.99 21.00 -1.64
C TYR A 180 15.51 21.03 -1.94
N GLN A 181 16.28 20.29 -1.14
CA GLN A 181 17.67 19.94 -1.41
C GLN A 181 17.79 18.55 -2.06
N GLY A 182 16.80 17.72 -1.86
CA GLY A 182 16.67 16.39 -2.45
C GLY A 182 15.21 15.98 -2.46
N ALA A 183 14.79 15.38 -3.57
CA ALA A 183 13.40 14.95 -3.76
C ALA A 183 13.34 13.64 -4.55
N ALA A 184 12.23 12.92 -4.41
CA ALA A 184 11.92 11.72 -5.19
C ALA A 184 10.41 11.55 -5.35
N GLU A 185 10.03 10.76 -6.33
CA GLU A 185 8.65 10.39 -6.56
C GLU A 185 8.52 8.88 -6.76
N ASN A 186 7.48 8.29 -6.19
CA ASN A 186 6.97 6.97 -6.56
C ASN A 186 5.59 7.13 -7.18
N ILE A 187 5.28 6.30 -8.16
CA ILE A 187 3.94 6.16 -8.73
C ILE A 187 3.51 4.70 -8.74
N ALA A 188 2.23 4.45 -8.53
CA ALA A 188 1.62 3.12 -8.61
C ALA A 188 0.20 3.21 -9.18
N ALA A 189 -0.25 2.14 -9.85
CA ALA A 189 -1.60 2.08 -10.40
C ALA A 189 -2.17 0.67 -10.35
N GLY A 190 -3.49 0.54 -10.19
CA GLY A 190 -4.20 -0.73 -10.27
C GLY A 190 -4.29 -1.56 -8.99
N GLN A 191 -3.59 -1.17 -7.92
CA GLN A 191 -3.65 -1.93 -6.65
C GLN A 191 -5.00 -1.75 -5.95
N THR A 192 -5.48 -2.84 -5.34
CA THR A 192 -6.84 -2.92 -4.77
C THR A 192 -6.98 -2.30 -3.37
N SER A 193 -5.90 -1.95 -2.71
CA SER A 193 -5.91 -1.22 -1.44
C SER A 193 -4.57 -0.52 -1.17
N ALA A 194 -4.55 0.39 -0.19
CA ALA A 194 -3.34 1.07 0.27
C ALA A 194 -2.28 0.08 0.78
N ILE A 195 -2.70 -1.05 1.36
CA ILE A 195 -1.81 -2.12 1.84
C ILE A 195 -1.12 -2.78 0.65
N PHE A 196 -1.88 -3.19 -0.39
CA PHE A 196 -1.30 -3.80 -1.60
C PHE A 196 -0.39 -2.82 -2.34
N ALA A 197 -0.76 -1.54 -2.45
CA ALA A 197 0.09 -0.51 -3.06
C ALA A 197 1.41 -0.34 -2.29
N HIS A 198 1.35 -0.30 -0.96
CA HIS A 198 2.55 -0.20 -0.13
C HIS A 198 3.51 -1.38 -0.35
N TYR A 199 3.02 -2.63 -0.26
CA TYR A 199 3.89 -3.80 -0.44
C TYR A 199 4.38 -3.98 -1.88
N ALA A 200 3.62 -3.56 -2.89
CA ALA A 200 4.08 -3.52 -4.27
C ALA A 200 5.29 -2.57 -4.41
N LEU A 201 5.18 -1.35 -3.86
CA LEU A 201 6.26 -0.38 -3.88
C LEU A 201 7.48 -0.82 -3.06
N MET A 202 7.27 -1.41 -1.87
CA MET A 202 8.35 -1.94 -1.02
C MET A 202 9.10 -3.11 -1.67
N ASN A 203 8.45 -3.89 -2.51
CA ASN A 203 9.07 -5.01 -3.24
C ASN A 203 9.60 -4.62 -4.64
N SER A 204 9.69 -3.34 -4.92
CA SER A 204 10.33 -2.77 -6.11
C SER A 204 11.54 -1.94 -5.70
N GLU A 205 12.74 -2.31 -6.16
CA GLU A 205 14.01 -1.69 -5.75
C GLU A 205 14.00 -0.18 -5.89
N GLY A 206 13.60 0.33 -7.05
CA GLY A 206 13.56 1.78 -7.33
C GLY A 206 12.59 2.55 -6.43
N HIS A 207 11.45 1.96 -6.08
CA HIS A 207 10.48 2.59 -5.19
C HIS A 207 10.90 2.47 -3.71
N ARG A 208 11.44 1.30 -3.33
CA ARG A 208 11.92 1.04 -1.97
C ARG A 208 13.01 2.02 -1.53
N VAL A 209 13.97 2.33 -2.40
CA VAL A 209 15.04 3.28 -2.06
C VAL A 209 14.50 4.69 -1.78
N ASN A 210 13.38 5.07 -2.41
CA ASN A 210 12.70 6.33 -2.11
C ASN A 210 11.96 6.26 -0.76
N ILE A 211 11.23 5.19 -0.48
CA ILE A 211 10.53 5.00 0.80
C ILE A 211 11.49 5.02 1.98
N LEU A 212 12.67 4.40 1.84
CA LEU A 212 13.68 4.29 2.88
C LEU A 212 14.76 5.39 2.79
N GLY A 213 14.65 6.30 1.83
CA GLY A 213 15.62 7.36 1.57
C GLY A 213 15.70 8.42 2.67
N ASN A 214 16.77 9.23 2.61
CA ASN A 214 17.00 10.32 3.56
C ASN A 214 16.14 11.55 3.20
N TYR A 215 14.85 11.46 3.48
CA TYR A 215 13.88 12.55 3.34
C TYR A 215 13.30 12.94 4.69
N ARG A 216 12.62 14.08 4.74
CA ARG A 216 11.95 14.63 5.94
C ARG A 216 10.45 14.74 5.79
N TYR A 217 9.97 14.93 4.57
CA TYR A 217 8.56 15.22 4.27
C TYR A 217 8.01 14.24 3.24
N ILE A 218 6.71 14.01 3.31
CA ILE A 218 5.99 13.17 2.37
C ILE A 218 4.61 13.78 2.05
N GLY A 219 4.24 13.74 0.78
CA GLY A 219 2.87 13.87 0.31
C GLY A 219 2.43 12.61 -0.42
N VAL A 220 1.24 12.12 -0.12
CA VAL A 220 0.62 11.00 -0.83
C VAL A 220 -0.67 11.47 -1.46
N GLY A 221 -0.83 11.24 -2.75
CA GLY A 221 -2.02 11.60 -3.51
C GLY A 221 -2.61 10.42 -4.26
N VAL A 222 -3.89 10.15 -4.04
CA VAL A 222 -4.62 9.05 -4.68
C VAL A 222 -5.81 9.56 -5.47
N VAL A 223 -6.05 8.97 -6.63
CA VAL A 223 -7.24 9.24 -7.44
C VAL A 223 -7.81 7.92 -7.96
N PHE A 224 -9.09 7.71 -7.78
CA PHE A 224 -9.80 6.53 -8.29
C PHE A 224 -10.43 6.79 -9.66
N GLY A 225 -10.61 5.70 -10.44
CA GLY A 225 -11.17 5.71 -11.79
C GLY A 225 -10.11 5.54 -12.87
N GLY A 226 -10.50 5.81 -14.13
CA GLY A 226 -9.64 5.61 -15.30
C GLY A 226 -9.37 4.14 -15.63
N SER A 227 -8.49 3.89 -16.60
CA SER A 227 -8.16 2.56 -17.12
C SER A 227 -7.53 1.64 -16.07
N SER A 228 -6.75 2.20 -15.13
CA SER A 228 -6.11 1.44 -14.03
C SER A 228 -6.94 1.41 -12.74
N SER A 229 -8.13 2.01 -12.72
CA SER A 229 -9.04 2.08 -11.57
C SER A 229 -8.51 2.84 -10.35
N MET A 230 -7.21 2.94 -10.15
CA MET A 230 -6.55 3.69 -9.08
C MET A 230 -5.17 4.15 -9.54
N TYR A 231 -4.83 5.40 -9.22
CA TYR A 231 -3.52 6.00 -9.41
C TYR A 231 -3.05 6.59 -8.10
N LEU A 232 -1.80 6.33 -7.74
CA LEU A 232 -1.15 6.79 -6.51
C LEU A 232 0.18 7.44 -6.85
N THR A 233 0.44 8.59 -6.25
CA THR A 233 1.73 9.28 -6.28
C THR A 233 2.21 9.52 -4.84
N GLN A 234 3.50 9.29 -4.60
CA GLN A 234 4.20 9.62 -3.35
C GLN A 234 5.31 10.60 -3.68
N ASN A 235 5.28 11.79 -3.11
CA ASN A 235 6.32 12.81 -3.23
C ASN A 235 7.11 12.88 -1.94
N PHE A 236 8.43 12.68 -2.01
CA PHE A 236 9.37 12.75 -0.89
C PHE A 236 10.31 13.92 -1.09
N TYR A 237 10.66 14.62 0.01
CA TYR A 237 11.66 15.69 -0.08
C TYR A 237 12.32 16.03 1.27
N ARG A 238 13.44 16.78 1.18
CA ARG A 238 14.17 17.38 2.31
C ARG A 238 14.76 18.73 1.95
#